data_e95d5aade894164b8d60ab94d0ca7d43
#
_entry.id   e95d5aade894164b8d60ab94d0ca7d43
#
_cell.length_a   1.000
_cell.length_b   1.000
_cell.length_c   1.000
_cell.angle_alpha   90.00
_cell.angle_beta   90.00
_cell.angle_gamma   90.00
#
_symmetry.space_group_name_H-M   'P 1'
#
loop_
_entity.id
_entity.type
_entity.pdbx_description
1 polymer ?
#
loop_
_entity_poly.entity_id
_entity_poly.type
_entity_poly.pdbx_seq_one_letter_code
_entity_poly.pdbx_strand_id
1 'polypeptide(L)'
;MTRMRALVARHSASHGVELAEVDAPEPWPNAALVEVRAFSLNRGEARNLPRRREGTVPGWDVAGVVRRAAADGSGPEEGAAVVGLVDEGAWAELAAVPTDRLAELPEGVGFEQASTLPVAGLTAVRALAVAGPSLGRRVLVTGAAGGVGRIAVQLAHRGGAHVTGVVGGPDRAEGLAELGADEVVYELTSNGEPFDVILESVGGASLGAALERVAPAGIVIAFGVSSGEPTTFDVSGFYRRQGARLYGLRVFDELARHRSGVHDLRFLAEEVAAGRLDPQVSLTANWLDAGPALDALLERRVRGKAVLTVD
;
A
#
# COMPACT_ATOMS: atom_id res chain seq x y z
N MET A 1 -15.07 28.25 -11.27
CA MET A 1 -14.45 27.07 -10.63
C MET A 1 -12.94 27.29 -10.62
N THR A 2 -12.27 26.96 -9.53
CA THR A 2 -10.81 27.05 -9.44
C THR A 2 -10.18 25.99 -10.33
N ARG A 3 -9.18 26.35 -11.15
CA ARG A 3 -8.42 25.41 -11.98
C ARG A 3 -7.21 24.92 -11.21
N MET A 4 -6.79 23.68 -11.48
CA MET A 4 -5.58 23.06 -10.93
C MET A 4 -4.89 22.19 -11.97
N ARG A 5 -3.60 21.92 -11.79
CA ARG A 5 -2.89 20.92 -12.58
C ARG A 5 -3.09 19.52 -12.00
N ALA A 6 -3.20 18.53 -12.86
CA ALA A 6 -3.29 17.13 -12.49
C ALA A 6 -2.69 16.23 -13.58
N LEU A 7 -2.20 15.06 -13.18
CA LEU A 7 -1.94 13.97 -14.11
C LEU A 7 -3.28 13.32 -14.44
N VAL A 8 -3.67 13.30 -15.69
CA VAL A 8 -4.91 12.67 -16.15
C VAL A 8 -4.63 11.40 -16.94
N ALA A 9 -5.49 10.43 -16.84
CA ALA A 9 -5.43 9.21 -17.66
C ALA A 9 -5.54 9.59 -19.15
N ARG A 10 -4.58 9.17 -19.95
CA ARG A 10 -4.49 9.46 -21.39
C ARG A 10 -3.92 8.26 -22.13
N HIS A 11 -4.75 7.50 -22.84
CA HIS A 11 -4.33 6.26 -23.51
C HIS A 11 -3.32 6.50 -24.65
N SER A 12 -3.32 7.71 -25.23
CA SER A 12 -2.36 8.10 -26.27
C SER A 12 -1.00 8.53 -25.73
N ALA A 13 -0.88 8.79 -24.41
CA ALA A 13 0.40 9.13 -23.78
C ALA A 13 1.25 7.88 -23.55
N SER A 14 2.57 8.01 -23.66
CA SER A 14 3.52 6.90 -23.57
C SER A 14 3.43 6.10 -22.27
N HIS A 15 3.09 6.77 -21.16
CA HIS A 15 2.96 6.14 -19.82
C HIS A 15 1.53 6.10 -19.32
N GLY A 16 0.54 6.35 -20.20
CA GLY A 16 -0.89 6.32 -19.86
C GLY A 16 -1.39 7.52 -19.06
N VAL A 17 -0.56 8.54 -18.85
CA VAL A 17 -0.92 9.80 -18.16
C VAL A 17 -0.31 11.01 -18.85
N GLU A 18 -0.99 12.16 -18.73
CA GLU A 18 -0.59 13.46 -19.24
C GLU A 18 -0.89 14.54 -18.19
N LEU A 19 -0.02 15.55 -18.08
CA LEU A 19 -0.28 16.72 -17.27
C LEU A 19 -1.34 17.60 -17.97
N ALA A 20 -2.40 17.93 -17.25
CA ALA A 20 -3.50 18.75 -17.76
C ALA A 20 -4.04 19.71 -16.70
N GLU A 21 -4.67 20.79 -17.16
CA GLU A 21 -5.50 21.63 -16.30
C GLU A 21 -6.92 21.06 -16.20
N VAL A 22 -7.37 20.84 -14.97
CA VAL A 22 -8.71 20.34 -14.65
C VAL A 22 -9.40 21.25 -13.63
N ASP A 23 -10.68 21.06 -13.43
CA ASP A 23 -11.39 21.74 -12.34
C ASP A 23 -10.95 21.16 -11.00
N ALA A 24 -10.68 22.02 -10.01
CA ALA A 24 -10.39 21.57 -8.65
C ALA A 24 -11.61 20.83 -8.06
N PRO A 25 -11.38 19.77 -7.26
CA PRO A 25 -12.48 19.02 -6.68
C PRO A 25 -13.24 19.89 -5.65
N GLU A 26 -14.55 19.77 -5.64
CA GLU A 26 -15.39 20.33 -4.57
C GLU A 26 -15.60 19.22 -3.53
N PRO A 27 -15.03 19.34 -2.31
CA PRO A 27 -15.14 18.29 -1.31
C PRO A 27 -16.57 18.16 -0.78
N TRP A 28 -16.99 16.93 -0.50
CA TRP A 28 -18.22 16.67 0.25
C TRP A 28 -18.11 17.23 1.67
N PRO A 29 -19.23 17.41 2.41
CA PRO A 29 -19.21 17.97 3.76
C PRO A 29 -18.23 17.29 4.73
N ASN A 30 -18.01 15.99 4.60
CA ASN A 30 -17.10 15.18 5.40
C ASN A 30 -15.72 14.94 4.74
N ALA A 31 -15.32 15.81 3.84
CA ALA A 31 -14.01 15.73 3.19
C ALA A 31 -13.28 17.08 3.30
N ALA A 32 -11.99 17.04 3.58
CA ALA A 32 -11.12 18.20 3.55
C ALA A 32 -10.51 18.36 2.15
N LEU A 33 -10.28 19.60 1.72
CA LEU A 33 -9.48 19.91 0.54
C LEU A 33 -8.02 19.98 0.95
N VAL A 34 -7.20 19.06 0.45
CA VAL A 34 -5.78 18.96 0.77
C VAL A 34 -4.95 19.48 -0.41
N GLU A 35 -4.04 20.42 -0.13
CA GLU A 35 -2.97 20.81 -1.04
C GLU A 35 -1.90 19.73 -1.00
N VAL A 36 -1.78 18.98 -2.08
CA VAL A 36 -0.90 17.82 -2.18
C VAL A 36 0.55 18.27 -2.28
N ARG A 37 1.42 17.73 -1.43
CA ARG A 37 2.87 17.95 -1.46
C ARG A 37 3.62 16.73 -1.97
N ALA A 38 3.07 15.54 -1.72
CA ALA A 38 3.60 14.28 -2.24
C ALA A 38 2.49 13.25 -2.36
N PHE A 39 2.62 12.38 -3.32
CA PHE A 39 1.82 11.17 -3.44
C PHE A 39 2.72 9.99 -3.81
N SER A 40 2.33 8.79 -3.42
CA SER A 40 3.12 7.62 -3.77
C SER A 40 2.45 6.77 -4.85
N LEU A 41 3.25 6.08 -5.63
CA LEU A 41 2.77 5.21 -6.70
C LEU A 41 2.50 3.80 -6.17
N ASN A 42 1.37 3.23 -6.56
CA ASN A 42 1.00 1.86 -6.29
C ASN A 42 0.90 1.05 -7.59
N ARG A 43 1.39 -0.20 -7.56
CA ARG A 43 1.39 -1.05 -8.76
C ARG A 43 -0.01 -1.30 -9.32
N GLY A 44 -1.03 -1.36 -8.44
CA GLY A 44 -2.43 -1.52 -8.85
C GLY A 44 -2.94 -0.33 -9.66
N GLU A 45 -2.58 0.90 -9.27
CA GLU A 45 -2.93 2.13 -10.01
C GLU A 45 -2.27 2.13 -11.38
N ALA A 46 -0.94 1.93 -11.42
CA ALA A 46 -0.16 1.95 -12.64
C ALA A 46 -0.64 0.89 -13.67
N ARG A 47 -0.94 -0.34 -13.20
CA ARG A 47 -1.47 -1.40 -14.08
C ARG A 47 -2.89 -1.14 -14.58
N ASN A 48 -3.66 -0.32 -13.88
CA ASN A 48 -5.04 0.01 -14.26
C ASN A 48 -5.15 1.26 -15.15
N LEU A 49 -4.07 2.02 -15.36
CA LEU A 49 -4.10 3.22 -16.21
C LEU A 49 -4.73 2.95 -17.61
N PRO A 50 -4.38 1.86 -18.33
CA PRO A 50 -4.98 1.60 -19.64
C PRO A 50 -6.48 1.30 -19.63
N ARG A 51 -7.05 1.02 -18.46
CA ARG A 51 -8.49 0.73 -18.28
C ARG A 51 -9.27 1.89 -17.68
N ARG A 52 -8.60 2.95 -17.24
CA ARG A 52 -9.26 4.13 -16.70
C ARG A 52 -9.94 4.92 -17.80
N ARG A 53 -11.03 5.60 -17.43
CA ARG A 53 -11.69 6.52 -18.35
C ARG A 53 -10.74 7.70 -18.63
N GLU A 54 -10.61 8.06 -19.91
CA GLU A 54 -9.85 9.23 -20.37
C GLU A 54 -10.21 10.49 -19.57
N GLY A 55 -9.20 11.27 -19.22
CA GLY A 55 -9.35 12.54 -18.52
C GLY A 55 -9.63 12.43 -17.00
N THR A 56 -9.77 11.21 -16.44
CA THR A 56 -9.87 11.06 -14.97
C THR A 56 -8.51 11.21 -14.32
N VAL A 57 -8.49 11.76 -13.10
CA VAL A 57 -7.27 11.92 -12.28
C VAL A 57 -7.07 10.63 -11.45
N PRO A 58 -5.98 9.88 -11.66
CA PRO A 58 -5.65 8.72 -10.82
C PRO A 58 -5.17 9.13 -9.43
N GLY A 59 -4.75 8.13 -8.64
CA GLY A 59 -4.04 8.32 -7.39
C GLY A 59 -4.88 8.01 -6.16
N TRP A 60 -4.26 7.31 -5.21
CA TRP A 60 -4.88 6.90 -3.95
C TRP A 60 -4.21 7.53 -2.73
N ASP A 61 -2.88 7.64 -2.73
CA ASP A 61 -2.08 8.09 -1.60
C ASP A 61 -1.88 9.61 -1.64
N VAL A 62 -2.18 10.30 -0.54
CA VAL A 62 -2.04 11.76 -0.41
C VAL A 62 -1.23 12.09 0.84
N ALA A 63 -0.26 13.00 0.72
CA ALA A 63 0.33 13.72 1.83
C ALA A 63 0.44 15.20 1.46
N GLY A 64 0.09 16.09 2.39
CA GLY A 64 0.06 17.52 2.11
C GLY A 64 -0.48 18.34 3.27
N VAL A 65 -1.06 19.50 2.95
CA VAL A 65 -1.57 20.46 3.93
C VAL A 65 -3.06 20.69 3.70
N VAL A 66 -3.85 20.71 4.74
CA VAL A 66 -5.28 21.05 4.65
C VAL A 66 -5.44 22.50 4.19
N ARG A 67 -6.00 22.68 3.00
CA ARG A 67 -6.28 23.97 2.40
C ARG A 67 -7.65 24.53 2.81
N ARG A 68 -8.62 23.62 3.05
CA ARG A 68 -9.96 23.90 3.56
C ARG A 68 -10.42 22.70 4.37
N ALA A 69 -10.79 22.94 5.62
CA ALA A 69 -11.33 21.90 6.51
C ALA A 69 -12.68 21.38 6.02
N ALA A 70 -13.08 20.22 6.49
CA ALA A 70 -14.38 19.62 6.17
C ALA A 70 -15.53 20.47 6.73
N ALA A 71 -16.56 20.68 5.92
CA ALA A 71 -17.67 21.57 6.26
C ALA A 71 -18.54 21.08 7.43
N ASP A 72 -18.50 19.77 7.72
CA ASP A 72 -19.21 19.15 8.85
C ASP A 72 -18.43 19.25 10.19
N GLY A 73 -17.26 19.89 10.18
CA GLY A 73 -16.39 20.05 11.35
C GLY A 73 -15.60 18.80 11.73
N SER A 74 -15.62 17.75 10.91
CA SER A 74 -14.82 16.54 11.15
C SER A 74 -13.39 16.67 10.62
N GLY A 75 -12.46 15.88 11.19
CA GLY A 75 -11.08 15.76 10.72
C GLY A 75 -10.18 16.94 11.08
N PRO A 76 -9.01 17.03 10.41
CA PRO A 76 -8.00 18.05 10.67
C PRO A 76 -8.42 19.47 10.25
N GLU A 77 -7.90 20.46 10.97
CA GLU A 77 -8.14 21.89 10.70
C GLU A 77 -7.30 22.40 9.51
N GLU A 78 -7.68 23.58 8.99
CA GLU A 78 -6.91 24.28 7.94
C GLU A 78 -5.48 24.57 8.41
N GLY A 79 -4.51 24.32 7.54
CA GLY A 79 -3.08 24.45 7.83
C GLY A 79 -2.42 23.20 8.43
N ALA A 80 -3.20 22.19 8.85
CA ALA A 80 -2.63 20.94 9.37
C ALA A 80 -1.87 20.15 8.29
N ALA A 81 -0.70 19.62 8.62
CA ALA A 81 0.01 18.65 7.80
C ALA A 81 -0.66 17.28 7.95
N VAL A 82 -0.96 16.61 6.83
CA VAL A 82 -1.82 15.43 6.82
C VAL A 82 -1.34 14.34 5.87
N VAL A 83 -1.78 13.11 6.15
CA VAL A 83 -1.70 11.95 5.26
C VAL A 83 -3.08 11.33 5.10
N GLY A 84 -3.43 10.90 3.90
CA GLY A 84 -4.76 10.37 3.63
C GLY A 84 -4.85 9.42 2.45
N LEU A 85 -6.00 8.73 2.39
CA LEU A 85 -6.34 7.78 1.34
C LEU A 85 -7.61 8.24 0.60
N VAL A 86 -7.54 8.33 -0.72
CA VAL A 86 -8.68 8.60 -1.59
C VAL A 86 -8.96 7.42 -2.52
N ASP A 87 -10.18 7.33 -3.05
CA ASP A 87 -10.52 6.29 -4.03
C ASP A 87 -9.94 6.63 -5.43
N GLU A 88 -9.75 7.93 -5.71
CA GLU A 88 -9.07 8.48 -6.90
C GLU A 88 -8.79 9.97 -6.68
N GLY A 89 -7.95 10.57 -7.54
CA GLY A 89 -7.75 12.03 -7.55
C GLY A 89 -6.52 12.52 -6.80
N ALA A 90 -5.63 11.64 -6.32
CA ALA A 90 -4.43 12.05 -5.58
C ALA A 90 -3.31 12.62 -6.47
N TRP A 91 -3.28 12.31 -7.77
CA TRP A 91 -2.20 12.77 -8.64
C TRP A 91 -2.48 14.17 -9.20
N ALA A 92 -2.66 15.13 -8.31
CA ALA A 92 -3.06 16.51 -8.59
C ALA A 92 -2.51 17.46 -7.53
N GLU A 93 -2.61 18.77 -7.79
CA GLU A 93 -2.27 19.82 -6.81
C GLU A 93 -3.22 19.86 -5.61
N LEU A 94 -4.50 19.48 -5.82
CA LEU A 94 -5.53 19.46 -4.78
C LEU A 94 -6.28 18.13 -4.82
N ALA A 95 -6.55 17.58 -3.64
CA ALA A 95 -7.35 16.36 -3.48
C ALA A 95 -8.45 16.57 -2.41
N ALA A 96 -9.66 16.08 -2.68
CA ALA A 96 -10.73 16.01 -1.68
C ALA A 96 -10.60 14.70 -0.91
N VAL A 97 -10.21 14.75 0.36
CA VAL A 97 -9.89 13.58 1.18
C VAL A 97 -10.95 13.39 2.25
N PRO A 98 -11.66 12.23 2.29
CA PRO A 98 -12.61 11.92 3.35
C PRO A 98 -11.92 11.92 4.73
N THR A 99 -12.54 12.58 5.71
CA THR A 99 -11.95 12.77 7.04
C THR A 99 -11.81 11.46 7.84
N ASP A 100 -12.59 10.43 7.53
CA ASP A 100 -12.45 9.10 8.11
C ASP A 100 -11.22 8.32 7.61
N ARG A 101 -10.51 8.87 6.63
CA ARG A 101 -9.25 8.33 6.06
C ARG A 101 -8.16 9.40 5.93
N LEU A 102 -8.21 10.42 6.81
CA LEU A 102 -7.27 11.54 6.85
C LEU A 102 -6.73 11.72 8.27
N ALA A 103 -5.43 11.61 8.47
CA ALA A 103 -4.78 11.77 9.77
C ALA A 103 -3.77 12.92 9.73
N GLU A 104 -3.67 13.65 10.85
CA GLU A 104 -2.60 14.62 11.06
C GLU A 104 -1.23 13.91 11.16
N LEU A 105 -0.21 14.57 10.63
CA LEU A 105 1.17 14.10 10.73
C LEU A 105 1.79 14.58 12.03
N PRO A 106 2.48 13.72 12.77
CA PRO A 106 3.32 14.14 13.87
C PRO A 106 4.53 14.93 13.36
N GLU A 107 5.10 15.76 14.23
CA GLU A 107 6.30 16.52 13.94
C GLU A 107 7.47 15.58 13.52
N GLY A 108 8.23 16.01 12.52
CA GLY A 108 9.38 15.27 12.00
C GLY A 108 9.09 14.25 10.90
N VAL A 109 7.83 14.00 10.54
CA VAL A 109 7.49 13.15 9.40
C VAL A 109 7.32 13.99 8.13
N GLY A 110 8.18 13.77 7.14
CA GLY A 110 8.10 14.44 5.83
C GLY A 110 6.96 13.92 4.95
N PHE A 111 6.48 14.75 4.01
CA PHE A 111 5.37 14.37 3.12
C PHE A 111 5.72 13.17 2.23
N GLU A 112 6.98 13.04 1.79
CA GLU A 112 7.43 11.89 1.00
C GLU A 112 7.29 10.59 1.78
N GLN A 113 7.72 10.57 3.04
CA GLN A 113 7.57 9.42 3.93
C GLN A 113 6.09 9.13 4.18
N ALA A 114 5.33 10.15 4.56
CA ALA A 114 3.91 10.04 4.86
C ALA A 114 3.11 9.50 3.68
N SER A 115 3.38 9.96 2.46
CA SER A 115 2.65 9.54 1.25
C SER A 115 2.74 8.04 0.96
N THR A 116 3.71 7.33 1.55
CA THR A 116 3.86 5.88 1.37
C THR A 116 2.92 5.05 2.23
N LEU A 117 2.36 5.66 3.29
CA LEU A 117 1.63 4.95 4.34
C LEU A 117 0.20 4.53 3.96
N PRO A 118 -0.58 5.31 3.16
CA PRO A 118 -2.00 4.99 3.00
C PRO A 118 -2.23 3.58 2.45
N VAL A 119 -2.00 3.34 1.17
CA VAL A 119 -2.29 1.99 0.62
C VAL A 119 -1.37 0.93 1.22
N ALA A 120 -0.05 1.17 1.24
CA ALA A 120 0.89 0.12 1.62
C ALA A 120 0.88 -0.16 3.13
N GLY A 121 0.91 0.87 3.95
CA GLY A 121 0.88 0.75 5.41
C GLY A 121 -0.45 0.20 5.91
N LEU A 122 -1.57 0.79 5.46
CA LEU A 122 -2.90 0.32 5.86
C LEU A 122 -3.15 -1.13 5.44
N THR A 123 -2.71 -1.55 4.24
CA THR A 123 -2.82 -2.96 3.84
C THR A 123 -2.04 -3.86 4.77
N ALA A 124 -0.80 -3.51 5.14
CA ALA A 124 0.01 -4.30 6.06
C ALA A 124 -0.61 -4.39 7.46
N VAL A 125 -1.04 -3.25 8.03
CA VAL A 125 -1.72 -3.20 9.34
C VAL A 125 -2.99 -4.04 9.33
N ARG A 126 -3.85 -3.87 8.32
CA ARG A 126 -5.12 -4.63 8.24
C ARG A 126 -4.90 -6.11 8.03
N ALA A 127 -3.91 -6.50 7.21
CA ALA A 127 -3.57 -7.91 7.02
C ALA A 127 -3.11 -8.55 8.34
N LEU A 128 -2.23 -7.90 9.09
CA LEU A 128 -1.79 -8.40 10.40
C LEU A 128 -2.93 -8.39 11.45
N ALA A 129 -3.80 -7.38 11.43
CA ALA A 129 -4.98 -7.35 12.31
C ALA A 129 -5.94 -8.53 12.04
N VAL A 130 -6.19 -8.87 10.77
CA VAL A 130 -6.98 -10.06 10.37
C VAL A 130 -6.30 -11.36 10.80
N ALA A 131 -4.95 -11.42 10.71
CA ALA A 131 -4.19 -12.57 11.15
C ALA A 131 -4.25 -12.80 12.67
N GLY A 132 -4.41 -11.74 13.44
CA GLY A 132 -4.33 -11.73 14.89
C GLY A 132 -2.89 -11.66 15.41
N PRO A 133 -2.66 -11.87 16.72
CA PRO A 133 -1.34 -11.69 17.34
C PRO A 133 -0.24 -12.49 16.64
N SER A 134 0.93 -11.85 16.44
CA SER A 134 2.05 -12.43 15.69
C SER A 134 3.10 -13.11 16.58
N LEU A 135 3.06 -12.90 17.90
CA LEU A 135 4.08 -13.40 18.84
C LEU A 135 4.28 -14.91 18.72
N GLY A 136 5.51 -15.32 18.43
CA GLY A 136 5.94 -16.72 18.30
C GLY A 136 5.42 -17.44 17.04
N ARG A 137 4.69 -16.75 16.14
CA ARG A 137 4.14 -17.33 14.91
C ARG A 137 5.13 -17.26 13.75
N ARG A 138 5.04 -18.21 12.86
CA ARG A 138 5.77 -18.20 11.57
C ARG A 138 4.94 -17.43 10.55
N VAL A 139 5.48 -16.29 10.10
CA VAL A 139 4.83 -15.39 9.13
C VAL A 139 5.60 -15.42 7.82
N LEU A 140 4.92 -15.74 6.73
CA LEU A 140 5.46 -15.62 5.38
C LEU A 140 4.91 -14.35 4.71
N VAL A 141 5.79 -13.59 4.05
CA VAL A 141 5.41 -12.41 3.26
C VAL A 141 5.86 -12.59 1.82
N THR A 142 4.92 -12.78 0.89
CA THR A 142 5.24 -12.81 -0.54
C THR A 142 5.33 -11.41 -1.12
N GLY A 143 6.18 -11.22 -2.13
CA GLY A 143 6.46 -9.88 -2.63
C GLY A 143 7.09 -8.96 -1.57
N ALA A 144 7.90 -9.54 -0.68
CA ALA A 144 8.49 -8.87 0.48
C ALA A 144 9.30 -7.61 0.13
N ALA A 145 9.86 -7.54 -1.08
CA ALA A 145 10.59 -6.37 -1.57
C ALA A 145 9.71 -5.19 -2.00
N GLY A 146 8.38 -5.35 -2.06
CA GLY A 146 7.44 -4.28 -2.43
C GLY A 146 7.03 -3.40 -1.25
N GLY A 147 6.27 -2.33 -1.54
CA GLY A 147 5.86 -1.37 -0.51
C GLY A 147 5.11 -2.00 0.66
N VAL A 148 4.05 -2.77 0.40
CA VAL A 148 3.31 -3.49 1.46
C VAL A 148 4.21 -4.50 2.15
N GLY A 149 5.01 -5.27 1.38
CA GLY A 149 5.84 -6.34 1.91
C GLY A 149 6.89 -5.85 2.90
N ARG A 150 7.61 -4.77 2.59
CA ARG A 150 8.62 -4.19 3.48
C ARG A 150 8.04 -3.65 4.79
N ILE A 151 6.87 -3.03 4.73
CA ILE A 151 6.15 -2.58 5.93
C ILE A 151 5.65 -3.79 6.75
N ALA A 152 5.07 -4.79 6.08
CA ALA A 152 4.56 -5.99 6.73
C ALA A 152 5.66 -6.79 7.45
N VAL A 153 6.85 -6.91 6.85
CA VAL A 153 8.03 -7.54 7.48
C VAL A 153 8.35 -6.84 8.80
N GLN A 154 8.49 -5.51 8.79
CA GLN A 154 8.81 -4.73 9.99
C GLN A 154 7.74 -4.91 11.09
N LEU A 155 6.47 -4.78 10.73
CA LEU A 155 5.38 -4.88 11.70
C LEU A 155 5.24 -6.30 12.26
N ALA A 156 5.39 -7.34 11.45
CA ALA A 156 5.32 -8.74 11.89
C ALA A 156 6.50 -9.09 12.81
N HIS A 157 7.72 -8.70 12.44
CA HIS A 157 8.91 -8.90 13.27
C HIS A 157 8.77 -8.22 14.64
N ARG A 158 8.34 -6.96 14.66
CA ARG A 158 8.07 -6.21 15.91
C ARG A 158 6.94 -6.82 16.74
N GLY A 159 5.98 -7.48 16.09
CA GLY A 159 4.95 -8.27 16.76
C GLY A 159 5.46 -9.61 17.33
N GLY A 160 6.77 -9.91 17.20
CA GLY A 160 7.41 -11.11 17.73
C GLY A 160 7.24 -12.35 16.84
N ALA A 161 6.94 -12.18 15.54
CA ALA A 161 6.91 -13.28 14.59
C ALA A 161 8.32 -13.69 14.16
N HIS A 162 8.44 -14.96 13.73
CA HIS A 162 9.54 -15.41 12.87
C HIS A 162 9.14 -15.17 11.41
N VAL A 163 9.83 -14.25 10.72
CA VAL A 163 9.41 -13.71 9.42
C VAL A 163 10.25 -14.26 8.28
N THR A 164 9.59 -14.90 7.31
CA THR A 164 10.20 -15.33 6.04
C THR A 164 9.71 -14.42 4.91
N GLY A 165 10.63 -13.73 4.24
CA GLY A 165 10.34 -12.91 3.06
C GLY A 165 10.54 -13.68 1.76
N VAL A 166 9.57 -13.65 0.84
CA VAL A 166 9.71 -14.21 -0.52
C VAL A 166 9.89 -13.09 -1.52
N VAL A 167 10.98 -13.14 -2.28
CA VAL A 167 11.32 -12.15 -3.33
C VAL A 167 11.64 -12.84 -4.65
N GLY A 168 11.52 -12.13 -5.76
CA GLY A 168 11.70 -12.70 -7.09
C GLY A 168 13.17 -12.85 -7.55
N GLY A 169 14.13 -12.68 -6.64
CA GLY A 169 15.56 -12.85 -6.95
C GLY A 169 16.47 -12.16 -5.93
N PRO A 170 17.79 -12.45 -5.97
CA PRO A 170 18.76 -11.94 -4.99
C PRO A 170 18.82 -10.41 -4.93
N ASP A 171 18.76 -9.75 -6.07
CA ASP A 171 18.80 -8.27 -6.14
C ASP A 171 17.66 -7.58 -5.39
N ARG A 172 16.60 -8.30 -5.09
CA ARG A 172 15.43 -7.80 -4.36
C ARG A 172 15.45 -8.12 -2.87
N ALA A 173 16.42 -8.91 -2.42
CA ALA A 173 16.56 -9.32 -1.01
C ALA A 173 17.18 -8.24 -0.13
N GLU A 174 17.91 -7.30 -0.73
CA GLU A 174 18.66 -6.26 -0.02
C GLU A 174 17.79 -5.47 0.95
N GLY A 175 18.29 -5.30 2.18
CA GLY A 175 17.65 -4.57 3.26
C GLY A 175 16.53 -5.33 3.99
N LEU A 176 16.13 -6.54 3.57
CA LEU A 176 15.02 -7.26 4.24
C LEU A 176 15.42 -7.85 5.60
N ALA A 177 16.67 -8.28 5.76
CA ALA A 177 17.15 -8.77 7.05
C ALA A 177 17.21 -7.64 8.09
N GLU A 178 17.67 -6.45 7.70
CA GLU A 178 17.70 -5.25 8.53
C GLU A 178 16.29 -4.78 8.92
N LEU A 179 15.30 -5.05 8.09
CA LEU A 179 13.88 -4.79 8.37
C LEU A 179 13.24 -5.84 9.27
N GLY A 180 13.95 -6.93 9.59
CA GLY A 180 13.49 -7.97 10.49
C GLY A 180 12.98 -9.24 9.80
N ALA A 181 13.37 -9.51 8.54
CA ALA A 181 13.19 -10.83 7.97
C ALA A 181 14.25 -11.79 8.52
N ASP A 182 13.83 -12.85 9.19
CA ASP A 182 14.72 -13.89 9.71
C ASP A 182 15.26 -14.78 8.57
N GLU A 183 14.45 -14.95 7.52
CA GLU A 183 14.80 -15.69 6.31
C GLU A 183 14.34 -14.95 5.06
N VAL A 184 15.11 -15.05 3.97
CA VAL A 184 14.71 -14.58 2.64
C VAL A 184 14.88 -15.71 1.64
N VAL A 185 13.79 -16.02 0.93
CA VAL A 185 13.77 -17.06 -0.11
C VAL A 185 13.34 -16.47 -1.45
N TYR A 186 13.74 -17.09 -2.55
CA TYR A 186 13.49 -16.55 -3.90
C TYR A 186 12.27 -17.19 -4.58
N GLU A 187 11.76 -18.26 -4.00
CA GLU A 187 10.59 -18.98 -4.48
C GLU A 187 9.84 -19.61 -3.30
N LEU A 188 8.53 -19.55 -3.33
CA LEU A 188 7.68 -20.33 -2.43
C LEU A 188 7.31 -21.64 -3.12
N THR A 189 7.86 -22.74 -2.62
CA THR A 189 7.50 -24.09 -3.06
C THR A 189 6.45 -24.71 -2.16
N SER A 190 5.71 -25.68 -2.66
CA SER A 190 4.69 -26.44 -1.91
C SER A 190 5.25 -27.27 -0.76
N ASN A 191 6.57 -27.54 -0.77
CA ASN A 191 7.25 -28.35 0.23
C ASN A 191 7.94 -27.49 1.30
N GLY A 192 8.00 -28.01 2.52
CA GLY A 192 8.69 -27.40 3.66
C GLY A 192 7.77 -27.15 4.85
N GLU A 193 8.33 -26.49 5.87
CA GLU A 193 7.60 -26.20 7.11
C GLU A 193 6.42 -25.26 6.88
N PRO A 194 5.26 -25.52 7.48
CA PRO A 194 4.08 -24.70 7.32
C PRO A 194 4.22 -23.33 8.01
N PHE A 195 3.39 -22.37 7.60
CA PHE A 195 3.30 -21.03 8.17
C PHE A 195 1.94 -20.79 8.83
N ASP A 196 1.94 -20.13 9.98
CA ASP A 196 0.70 -19.76 10.68
C ASP A 196 -0.05 -18.63 9.98
N VAL A 197 0.71 -17.70 9.37
CA VAL A 197 0.20 -16.56 8.60
C VAL A 197 0.96 -16.45 7.30
N ILE A 198 0.24 -16.27 6.20
CA ILE A 198 0.83 -15.98 4.89
C ILE A 198 0.21 -14.71 4.36
N LEU A 199 1.02 -13.66 4.19
CA LEU A 199 0.65 -12.39 3.58
C LEU A 199 0.97 -12.47 2.08
N GLU A 200 -0.06 -12.63 1.25
CA GLU A 200 0.07 -13.02 -0.15
C GLU A 200 -0.31 -11.87 -1.11
N SER A 201 0.63 -11.47 -1.99
CA SER A 201 0.46 -10.34 -2.93
C SER A 201 0.75 -10.70 -4.39
N VAL A 202 1.07 -11.95 -4.68
CA VAL A 202 1.56 -12.37 -6.00
C VAL A 202 0.47 -13.03 -6.84
N GLY A 203 -0.34 -13.90 -6.23
CA GLY A 203 -1.33 -14.70 -6.96
C GLY A 203 -0.71 -15.85 -7.75
N GLY A 204 -1.46 -16.46 -8.68
CA GLY A 204 -0.97 -17.54 -9.55
C GLY A 204 -0.38 -18.72 -8.76
N ALA A 205 0.77 -19.22 -9.19
CA ALA A 205 1.48 -20.32 -8.55
C ALA A 205 1.89 -20.02 -7.11
N SER A 206 2.22 -18.75 -6.78
CA SER A 206 2.58 -18.34 -5.42
C SER A 206 1.44 -18.54 -4.42
N LEU A 207 0.22 -18.13 -4.78
CA LEU A 207 -0.95 -18.35 -3.93
C LEU A 207 -1.29 -19.85 -3.85
N GLY A 208 -1.13 -20.60 -4.93
CA GLY A 208 -1.27 -22.07 -4.90
C GLY A 208 -0.34 -22.71 -3.88
N ALA A 209 0.95 -22.41 -3.94
CA ALA A 209 1.94 -22.88 -2.99
C ALA A 209 1.66 -22.39 -1.56
N ALA A 210 1.19 -21.14 -1.38
CA ALA A 210 0.80 -20.60 -0.07
C ALA A 210 -0.31 -21.42 0.59
N LEU A 211 -1.33 -21.83 -0.18
CA LEU A 211 -2.42 -22.68 0.30
C LEU A 211 -1.95 -24.09 0.68
N GLU A 212 -0.85 -24.55 0.07
CA GLU A 212 -0.20 -25.83 0.43
C GLU A 212 0.78 -25.71 1.61
N ARG A 213 1.19 -24.49 1.97
CA ARG A 213 2.13 -24.18 3.05
C ARG A 213 1.47 -23.61 4.31
N VAL A 214 0.17 -23.33 4.27
CA VAL A 214 -0.53 -22.82 5.48
C VAL A 214 -0.65 -23.92 6.53
N ALA A 215 -0.38 -23.59 7.79
CA ALA A 215 -0.52 -24.50 8.93
C ALA A 215 -2.00 -24.84 9.21
N PRO A 216 -2.30 -25.94 9.91
CA PRO A 216 -3.61 -26.12 10.51
C PRO A 216 -3.99 -24.91 11.37
N ALA A 217 -5.25 -24.46 11.27
CA ALA A 217 -5.78 -23.22 11.87
C ALA A 217 -5.07 -21.92 11.40
N GLY A 218 -4.14 -22.01 10.46
CA GLY A 218 -3.44 -20.86 9.88
C GLY A 218 -4.31 -20.06 8.91
N ILE A 219 -3.75 -18.96 8.39
CA ILE A 219 -4.46 -18.08 7.47
C ILE A 219 -3.57 -17.60 6.32
N VAL A 220 -4.09 -17.66 5.10
CA VAL A 220 -3.54 -16.96 3.94
C VAL A 220 -4.38 -15.71 3.71
N ILE A 221 -3.74 -14.55 3.67
CA ILE A 221 -4.38 -13.25 3.40
C ILE A 221 -3.92 -12.76 2.05
N ALA A 222 -4.80 -12.86 1.04
CA ALA A 222 -4.53 -12.46 -0.32
C ALA A 222 -4.98 -11.00 -0.53
N PHE A 223 -4.03 -10.10 -0.81
CA PHE A 223 -4.28 -8.67 -1.03
C PHE A 223 -3.70 -8.13 -2.34
N GLY A 224 -3.17 -8.99 -3.17
CA GLY A 224 -2.60 -8.60 -4.47
C GLY A 224 -2.59 -9.74 -5.47
N VAL A 225 -2.35 -9.37 -6.75
CA VAL A 225 -2.26 -10.29 -7.87
C VAL A 225 -1.17 -9.83 -8.84
N SER A 226 0.05 -9.65 -8.29
CA SER A 226 1.14 -9.06 -9.08
C SER A 226 1.65 -9.96 -10.21
N SER A 227 1.35 -11.28 -10.22
CA SER A 227 1.56 -12.16 -11.36
C SER A 227 0.59 -11.86 -12.52
N GLY A 228 -0.66 -11.53 -12.20
CA GLY A 228 -1.76 -11.42 -13.17
C GLY A 228 -2.36 -12.76 -13.58
N GLU A 229 -1.86 -13.87 -13.03
CA GLU A 229 -2.25 -15.22 -13.39
C GLU A 229 -3.34 -15.78 -12.47
N PRO A 230 -4.24 -16.64 -13.01
CA PRO A 230 -5.18 -17.42 -12.20
C PRO A 230 -4.43 -18.36 -11.25
N THR A 231 -5.05 -18.65 -10.11
CA THR A 231 -4.53 -19.58 -9.12
C THR A 231 -5.18 -20.95 -9.24
N THR A 232 -4.35 -22.02 -9.28
CA THR A 232 -4.80 -23.40 -9.17
C THR A 232 -4.17 -24.00 -7.92
N PHE A 233 -4.94 -24.77 -7.12
CA PHE A 233 -4.47 -25.46 -5.93
C PHE A 233 -5.22 -26.77 -5.68
N ASP A 234 -4.61 -27.68 -4.92
CA ASP A 234 -5.26 -28.93 -4.50
C ASP A 234 -6.23 -28.68 -3.33
N VAL A 235 -7.52 -28.73 -3.61
CA VAL A 235 -8.57 -28.58 -2.60
C VAL A 235 -8.47 -29.67 -1.54
N SER A 236 -8.11 -30.91 -1.92
CA SER A 236 -8.02 -32.01 -0.97
C SER A 236 -6.85 -31.86 0.00
N GLY A 237 -5.75 -31.28 -0.46
CA GLY A 237 -4.63 -30.90 0.37
C GLY A 237 -4.97 -29.76 1.32
N PHE A 238 -5.71 -28.77 0.84
CA PHE A 238 -6.09 -27.61 1.65
C PHE A 238 -7.08 -27.96 2.77
N TYR A 239 -8.18 -28.69 2.50
CA TYR A 239 -9.16 -29.00 3.55
C TYR A 239 -8.61 -29.95 4.63
N ARG A 240 -7.56 -30.75 4.34
CA ARG A 240 -6.88 -31.55 5.36
C ARG A 240 -6.09 -30.71 6.37
N ARG A 241 -5.83 -29.43 6.06
CA ARG A 241 -5.26 -28.43 7.01
C ARG A 241 -6.36 -27.87 7.86
N GLN A 242 -6.81 -28.65 8.85
CA GLN A 242 -7.99 -28.39 9.67
C GLN A 242 -8.03 -26.94 10.16
N GLY A 243 -9.09 -26.19 9.79
CA GLY A 243 -9.28 -24.80 10.20
C GLY A 243 -8.43 -23.77 9.44
N ALA A 244 -7.67 -24.18 8.40
CA ALA A 244 -6.96 -23.22 7.54
C ALA A 244 -7.95 -22.32 6.79
N ARG A 245 -7.58 -21.06 6.60
CA ARG A 245 -8.44 -20.03 6.01
C ARG A 245 -7.74 -19.32 4.86
N LEU A 246 -8.50 -18.95 3.84
CA LEU A 246 -8.13 -17.99 2.81
C LEU A 246 -9.00 -16.74 2.97
N TYR A 247 -8.36 -15.59 3.16
CA TYR A 247 -9.03 -14.30 3.32
C TYR A 247 -8.62 -13.36 2.19
N GLY A 248 -9.58 -12.86 1.42
CA GLY A 248 -9.37 -11.81 0.43
C GLY A 248 -9.44 -10.44 1.10
N LEU A 249 -8.35 -9.67 1.04
CA LEU A 249 -8.27 -8.35 1.61
C LEU A 249 -8.14 -7.28 0.52
N ARG A 250 -9.07 -6.35 0.50
CA ARG A 250 -8.97 -5.09 -0.22
C ARG A 250 -9.03 -3.95 0.79
N VAL A 251 -7.97 -3.16 0.88
CA VAL A 251 -7.83 -2.15 1.95
C VAL A 251 -9.02 -1.18 2.02
N PHE A 252 -9.55 -0.75 0.89
CA PHE A 252 -10.71 0.15 0.83
C PHE A 252 -11.95 -0.45 1.49
N ASP A 253 -12.22 -1.74 1.27
CA ASP A 253 -13.38 -2.45 1.84
C ASP A 253 -13.16 -2.72 3.34
N GLU A 254 -11.92 -3.01 3.75
CA GLU A 254 -11.55 -3.17 5.15
C GLU A 254 -11.77 -1.89 5.94
N LEU A 255 -11.32 -0.76 5.41
CA LEU A 255 -11.48 0.54 6.07
C LEU A 255 -12.97 0.95 6.15
N ALA A 256 -13.75 0.73 5.10
CA ALA A 256 -15.19 0.99 5.10
C ALA A 256 -15.91 0.14 6.15
N ARG A 257 -15.51 -1.14 6.33
CA ARG A 257 -16.10 -2.07 7.30
C ARG A 257 -15.74 -1.74 8.74
N HIS A 258 -14.47 -1.40 9.01
CA HIS A 258 -13.94 -1.25 10.36
C HIS A 258 -13.82 0.21 10.82
N ARG A 259 -13.96 1.19 9.92
CA ARG A 259 -13.79 2.62 10.18
C ARG A 259 -12.49 2.97 10.91
N SER A 260 -11.42 2.23 10.59
CA SER A 260 -10.13 2.33 11.28
C SER A 260 -9.12 3.25 10.60
N GLY A 261 -9.46 3.84 9.45
CA GLY A 261 -8.51 4.55 8.58
C GLY A 261 -7.69 5.61 9.30
N VAL A 262 -8.31 6.49 10.04
CA VAL A 262 -7.62 7.56 10.80
C VAL A 262 -6.72 6.97 11.88
N HIS A 263 -7.22 5.99 12.65
CA HIS A 263 -6.45 5.36 13.73
C HIS A 263 -5.22 4.64 13.20
N ASP A 264 -5.40 3.86 12.14
CA ASP A 264 -4.31 3.07 11.55
C ASP A 264 -3.27 3.98 10.87
N LEU A 265 -3.68 5.07 10.19
CA LEU A 265 -2.77 6.06 9.62
C LEU A 265 -1.97 6.80 10.69
N ARG A 266 -2.65 7.22 11.77
CA ARG A 266 -1.99 7.88 12.91
C ARG A 266 -0.95 6.95 13.53
N PHE A 267 -1.32 5.72 13.81
CA PHE A 267 -0.38 4.70 14.32
C PHE A 267 0.86 4.59 13.41
N LEU A 268 0.66 4.44 12.10
CA LEU A 268 1.78 4.33 11.16
C LEU A 268 2.66 5.57 11.13
N ALA A 269 2.06 6.77 11.14
CA ALA A 269 2.81 8.02 11.15
C ALA A 269 3.62 8.21 12.46
N GLU A 270 3.03 7.85 13.62
CA GLU A 270 3.71 7.86 14.91
C GLU A 270 4.87 6.85 14.96
N GLU A 271 4.73 5.68 14.32
CA GLU A 271 5.80 4.70 14.22
C GLU A 271 6.97 5.21 13.34
N VAL A 272 6.67 5.94 12.27
CA VAL A 272 7.68 6.61 11.44
C VAL A 272 8.38 7.73 12.23
N ALA A 273 7.62 8.61 12.90
CA ALA A 273 8.16 9.68 13.73
C ALA A 273 9.10 9.17 14.83
N ALA A 274 8.77 8.03 15.40
CA ALA A 274 9.58 7.38 16.44
C ALA A 274 10.76 6.56 15.90
N GLY A 275 10.97 6.53 14.58
CA GLY A 275 12.02 5.73 13.93
C GLY A 275 11.84 4.22 14.07
N ARG A 276 10.64 3.76 14.41
CA ARG A 276 10.32 2.34 14.57
C ARG A 276 9.75 1.69 13.31
N LEU A 277 9.36 2.49 12.33
CA LEU A 277 8.94 2.06 11.00
C LEU A 277 9.68 2.89 9.95
N ASP A 278 10.40 2.22 9.06
CA ASP A 278 10.99 2.85 7.88
C ASP A 278 9.98 2.74 6.71
N PRO A 279 9.47 3.87 6.18
CA PRO A 279 8.49 3.87 5.10
C PRO A 279 9.04 3.40 3.74
N GLN A 280 10.35 3.15 3.65
CA GLN A 280 11.04 2.54 2.51
C GLN A 280 10.85 3.30 1.19
N VAL A 281 11.03 4.62 1.22
CA VAL A 281 11.11 5.45 0.01
C VAL A 281 12.41 5.11 -0.72
N SER A 282 12.32 4.52 -1.90
CA SER A 282 13.49 4.11 -2.71
C SER A 282 13.63 4.87 -4.01
N LEU A 283 12.61 5.64 -4.40
CA LEU A 283 12.63 6.52 -5.53
C LEU A 283 11.80 7.77 -5.21
N THR A 284 12.39 8.94 -5.40
CA THR A 284 11.68 10.22 -5.36
C THR A 284 11.93 10.95 -6.68
N ALA A 285 10.88 11.51 -7.27
CA ALA A 285 10.95 12.32 -8.48
C ALA A 285 9.92 13.45 -8.43
N ASN A 286 10.11 14.47 -9.26
CA ASN A 286 9.06 15.46 -9.48
C ASN A 286 7.91 14.81 -10.26
N TRP A 287 6.67 15.14 -9.91
CA TRP A 287 5.47 14.58 -10.56
C TRP A 287 5.37 14.92 -12.06
N LEU A 288 6.02 15.98 -12.49
CA LEU A 288 6.13 16.33 -13.92
C LEU A 288 6.91 15.25 -14.72
N ASP A 289 7.76 14.49 -14.02
CA ASP A 289 8.54 13.37 -14.56
C ASP A 289 7.96 11.99 -14.12
N ALA A 290 6.64 11.87 -14.03
CA ALA A 290 5.99 10.65 -13.55
C ALA A 290 6.28 9.40 -14.41
N GLY A 291 6.51 9.56 -15.70
CA GLY A 291 6.71 8.45 -16.64
C GLY A 291 7.82 7.49 -16.25
N PRO A 292 9.07 7.93 -16.07
CA PRO A 292 10.16 7.06 -15.62
C PRO A 292 9.92 6.36 -14.30
N ALA A 293 9.19 7.00 -13.37
CA ALA A 293 8.84 6.40 -12.07
C ALA A 293 7.78 5.29 -12.22
N LEU A 294 6.80 5.50 -13.11
CA LEU A 294 5.80 4.48 -13.47
C LEU A 294 6.46 3.26 -14.13
N ASP A 295 7.38 3.47 -15.07
CA ASP A 295 8.14 2.39 -15.71
C ASP A 295 8.97 1.62 -14.69
N ALA A 296 9.70 2.33 -13.81
CA ALA A 296 10.49 1.70 -12.77
C ALA A 296 9.63 0.82 -11.84
N LEU A 297 8.42 1.28 -11.51
CA LEU A 297 7.48 0.51 -10.68
C LEU A 297 6.93 -0.72 -11.42
N LEU A 298 6.52 -0.57 -12.67
CA LEU A 298 5.95 -1.65 -13.49
C LEU A 298 7.00 -2.72 -13.81
N GLU A 299 8.23 -2.34 -14.09
CA GLU A 299 9.37 -3.21 -14.36
C GLU A 299 10.01 -3.80 -13.09
N ARG A 300 9.43 -3.53 -11.92
CA ARG A 300 9.90 -4.04 -10.62
C ARG A 300 11.29 -3.54 -10.22
N ARG A 301 11.75 -2.40 -10.73
CA ARG A 301 13.01 -1.75 -10.35
C ARG A 301 12.93 -0.97 -9.02
N VAL A 302 11.71 -0.69 -8.53
CA VAL A 302 11.47 -0.08 -7.22
C VAL A 302 11.50 -1.14 -6.12
N ARG A 303 12.33 -0.93 -5.09
CA ARG A 303 12.38 -1.71 -3.85
C ARG A 303 11.76 -0.89 -2.73
N GLY A 304 10.52 -1.19 -2.36
CA GLY A 304 9.72 -0.33 -1.47
C GLY A 304 8.76 0.57 -2.24
N LYS A 305 8.85 1.90 -2.04
CA LYS A 305 7.91 2.88 -2.59
C LYS A 305 8.58 3.89 -3.52
N ALA A 306 7.86 4.24 -4.57
CA ALA A 306 8.17 5.40 -5.41
C ALA A 306 7.24 6.55 -5.02
N VAL A 307 7.80 7.72 -4.82
CA VAL A 307 7.11 8.94 -4.40
C VAL A 307 7.29 10.03 -5.44
N LEU A 308 6.23 10.75 -5.72
CA LEU A 308 6.25 11.93 -6.57
C LEU A 308 5.93 13.17 -5.74
N THR A 309 6.79 14.19 -5.83
CA THR A 309 6.61 15.49 -5.16
C THR A 309 5.86 16.44 -6.06
N VAL A 310 4.96 17.22 -5.48
CA VAL A 310 4.19 18.28 -6.12
C VAL A 310 4.72 19.62 -5.63
N ASP A 311 5.20 20.45 -6.56
CA ASP A 311 5.77 21.78 -6.29
C ASP A 311 4.68 22.86 -6.35
#